data_26140c73ed1ac02e155ffb7baa2fd282
#
_entry.id   26140c73ed1ac02e155ffb7baa2fd282
#
_cell.length_a   1.000
_cell.length_b   1.000
_cell.length_c   1.000
_cell.angle_alpha   90.00
_cell.angle_beta   90.00
_cell.angle_gamma   90.00
#
_symmetry.space_group_name_H-M   'P 1'
#
loop_
_entity.id
_entity.type
_entity.pdbx_description
1 polymer ?
#
loop_
_entity_poly.entity_id
_entity_poly.type
_entity_poly.pdbx_seq_one_letter_code
_entity_poly.pdbx_strand_id
1 'polypeptide(L)'
;MTKTPEQGVIGNSQMLATIGKNGELRYLFWPSIDYPQHILGSLPGLFYSNKNASKFGWLTDFPWQSKQGYVENTNIMLTTFKNFEAGLIVTTMDFVLPDADVLVRRFLFRNASVNDVFLRFFYYNDLALSETDIDDAAYYLQKQDAIIHYKRNFYFLYGGTRQSCGHQCGVHGEGSDAFNDVYDSELSGGSLVLYDGTRAVNSCLSWDIGTLQSRQEKDLTVLIIMKSDEEEVLTLLAKNRRTKFDVLLKRTEDYWKTWVNGFKHDFGDETVNRMVKRSLLVLKLLSDKNHGGIIAAPCMEPEYRFCWPRDATYVAYAFDRCGFHQESEKFYKWCKRAQEPEGGLYQRYFIEAKIRGPCWSSQIDEIATVIWGIGEHFDLTKDRGFLKSLWTTIKKAADFMCTKMDPKTSLIESVGLWEEKFGSHLYSNAAVYNALKTSSKIAKILDENNLSEKWNVSAEKIKISLLELAWDSPKNQFIKTFSPRDETLDVSLIGLTYPFEVLPAQDKMMRKTALAIEQTFNYEIGGIGRYSGDTYYGGNPWVLSTLWLALYYEKLKDINRTEKLIKWAIDHATEHDLLSEQVNKSNGSSISAVPLAWSHAFFILAILDLDELKAAKE
;
A
#
# COMPACT_ATOMS: atom_id res chain seq x y z
N MET A 1 -3.34 -12.07 -19.05
CA MET A 1 -2.57 -10.80 -19.14
C MET A 1 -1.66 -10.72 -17.94
N THR A 2 -0.35 -10.59 -18.13
CA THR A 2 0.57 -10.25 -17.00
C THR A 2 0.19 -8.87 -16.50
N LYS A 3 -0.36 -8.80 -15.28
CA LYS A 3 -0.70 -7.53 -14.65
C LYS A 3 0.59 -6.73 -14.44
N THR A 4 0.73 -5.57 -15.09
CA THR A 4 1.84 -4.66 -14.81
C THR A 4 1.74 -4.21 -13.36
N PRO A 5 2.83 -4.09 -12.58
CA PRO A 5 2.75 -3.70 -11.17
C PRO A 5 2.24 -2.27 -10.97
N GLU A 6 2.40 -1.40 -11.97
CA GLU A 6 2.00 0.01 -11.88
C GLU A 6 0.49 0.16 -11.78
N GLN A 7 0.04 0.75 -10.69
CA GLN A 7 -1.37 1.01 -10.41
C GLN A 7 -1.54 2.23 -9.50
N GLY A 8 -2.63 2.96 -9.71
CA GLY A 8 -3.07 3.98 -8.78
C GLY A 8 -3.89 3.39 -7.64
N VAL A 9 -3.87 4.01 -6.48
CA VAL A 9 -4.63 3.58 -5.29
C VAL A 9 -5.59 4.68 -4.89
N ILE A 10 -6.86 4.33 -4.73
CA ILE A 10 -7.93 5.23 -4.28
C ILE A 10 -8.74 4.54 -3.18
N GLY A 11 -9.37 5.30 -2.30
CA GLY A 11 -10.12 4.70 -1.21
C GLY A 11 -10.55 5.72 -0.16
N ASN A 12 -11.06 5.21 0.96
CA ASN A 12 -11.41 5.99 2.15
C ASN A 12 -10.89 5.35 3.45
N SER A 13 -9.85 4.52 3.35
CA SER A 13 -9.27 3.73 4.47
C SER A 13 -10.22 2.65 5.05
N GLN A 14 -11.26 2.28 4.32
CA GLN A 14 -12.15 1.12 4.58
C GLN A 14 -12.46 0.39 3.27
N MET A 15 -12.98 1.08 2.27
CA MET A 15 -13.01 0.61 0.89
C MET A 15 -11.71 1.05 0.22
N LEU A 16 -10.99 0.11 -0.37
CA LEU A 16 -9.74 0.36 -1.09
C LEU A 16 -9.85 -0.19 -2.50
N ALA A 17 -9.55 0.63 -3.49
CA ALA A 17 -9.55 0.22 -4.88
C ALA A 17 -8.23 0.56 -5.57
N THR A 18 -7.84 -0.25 -6.56
CA THR A 18 -6.68 0.03 -7.39
C THR A 18 -7.09 0.15 -8.85
N ILE A 19 -6.57 1.18 -9.49
CA ILE A 19 -6.80 1.47 -10.90
C ILE A 19 -5.49 1.16 -11.65
N GLY A 20 -5.54 0.23 -12.61
CA GLY A 20 -4.39 -0.11 -13.41
C GLY A 20 -4.02 1.00 -14.38
N LYS A 21 -2.82 0.91 -14.97
CA LYS A 21 -2.27 1.92 -15.88
C LYS A 21 -3.18 2.29 -17.04
N ASN A 22 -3.99 1.33 -17.50
CA ASN A 22 -4.95 1.53 -18.59
C ASN A 22 -6.37 1.85 -18.09
N GLY A 23 -6.53 2.24 -16.82
CA GLY A 23 -7.81 2.68 -16.24
C GLY A 23 -8.78 1.55 -15.86
N GLU A 24 -8.36 0.29 -15.95
CA GLU A 24 -9.12 -0.84 -15.43
C GLU A 24 -9.19 -0.81 -13.90
N LEU A 25 -10.33 -1.19 -13.33
CA LEU A 25 -10.43 -1.46 -11.90
C LEU A 25 -9.86 -2.86 -11.63
N ARG A 26 -8.74 -2.93 -10.88
CA ARG A 26 -7.99 -4.19 -10.67
C ARG A 26 -8.38 -4.93 -9.43
N TYR A 27 -8.42 -4.21 -8.32
CA TYR A 27 -8.77 -4.74 -7.03
C TYR A 27 -9.78 -3.82 -6.37
N LEU A 28 -10.69 -4.40 -5.62
CA LEU A 28 -11.62 -3.70 -4.74
C LEU A 28 -11.72 -4.51 -3.44
N PHE A 29 -11.17 -3.96 -2.37
CA PHE A 29 -11.22 -4.53 -1.03
C PHE A 29 -12.34 -3.87 -0.23
N TRP A 30 -13.18 -4.68 0.38
CA TRP A 30 -14.28 -4.28 1.26
C TRP A 30 -14.74 -5.50 2.08
N PRO A 31 -15.16 -5.41 3.36
CA PRO A 31 -15.40 -4.20 4.17
C PRO A 31 -14.14 -3.63 4.85
N SER A 32 -12.99 -4.21 4.61
CA SER A 32 -11.68 -3.79 5.11
C SER A 32 -10.70 -3.60 3.95
N ILE A 33 -9.61 -2.86 4.17
CA ILE A 33 -8.62 -2.56 3.12
C ILE A 33 -7.76 -3.75 2.70
N ASP A 34 -7.87 -4.87 3.40
CA ASP A 34 -7.08 -6.09 3.17
C ASP A 34 -7.92 -7.28 2.66
N TYR A 35 -9.20 -7.40 3.06
CA TYR A 35 -9.99 -8.60 2.79
C TYR A 35 -11.50 -8.38 2.94
N PRO A 36 -12.32 -9.07 2.13
CA PRO A 36 -11.93 -9.75 0.89
C PRO A 36 -11.74 -8.80 -0.30
N GLN A 37 -11.05 -9.28 -1.35
CA GLN A 37 -10.97 -8.68 -2.67
C GLN A 37 -12.10 -9.25 -3.56
N HIS A 38 -12.72 -8.44 -4.44
CA HIS A 38 -13.96 -8.81 -5.13
C HIS A 38 -13.87 -8.83 -6.67
N ILE A 39 -12.84 -8.25 -7.27
CA ILE A 39 -12.75 -8.01 -8.71
C ILE A 39 -11.83 -9.03 -9.42
N LEU A 40 -12.35 -9.72 -10.43
CA LEU A 40 -11.53 -10.44 -11.41
C LEU A 40 -11.22 -9.56 -12.61
N GLY A 41 -12.21 -8.81 -13.10
CA GLY A 41 -12.09 -7.84 -14.16
C GLY A 41 -13.20 -6.79 -14.08
N SER A 42 -12.85 -5.52 -14.35
CA SER A 42 -13.84 -4.45 -14.46
C SER A 42 -13.35 -3.43 -15.49
N LEU A 43 -14.04 -3.39 -16.64
CA LEU A 43 -13.55 -2.76 -17.85
C LEU A 43 -14.56 -1.77 -18.42
N PRO A 44 -14.12 -0.55 -18.77
CA PRO A 44 -14.89 0.37 -19.58
C PRO A 44 -14.72 0.09 -21.08
N GLY A 45 -15.83 -0.05 -21.81
CA GLY A 45 -15.86 -0.26 -23.26
C GLY A 45 -16.59 0.86 -23.99
N LEU A 46 -16.24 1.14 -25.22
CA LEU A 46 -16.87 2.15 -26.03
C LEU A 46 -17.13 1.64 -27.45
N PHE A 47 -18.39 1.65 -27.85
CA PHE A 47 -18.78 1.59 -29.25
C PHE A 47 -18.88 3.00 -29.81
N TYR A 48 -18.32 3.22 -30.99
CA TYR A 48 -18.47 4.46 -31.73
C TYR A 48 -18.81 4.20 -33.19
N SER A 49 -19.67 5.05 -33.72
CA SER A 49 -20.08 4.99 -35.11
C SER A 49 -20.06 6.38 -35.74
N ASN A 50 -19.41 6.50 -36.88
CA ASN A 50 -19.38 7.69 -37.71
C ASN A 50 -19.52 7.29 -39.19
N LYS A 51 -19.46 8.27 -40.11
CA LYS A 51 -19.58 8.02 -41.56
C LYS A 51 -18.55 7.02 -42.12
N ASN A 52 -17.42 6.83 -41.44
CA ASN A 52 -16.30 6.07 -41.97
C ASN A 52 -16.13 4.69 -41.30
N ALA A 53 -16.59 4.52 -40.05
CA ALA A 53 -16.39 3.29 -39.28
C ALA A 53 -17.43 3.13 -38.18
N SER A 54 -17.73 1.88 -37.86
CA SER A 54 -18.44 1.45 -36.64
C SER A 54 -17.58 0.41 -35.94
N LYS A 55 -17.16 0.68 -34.71
CA LYS A 55 -16.24 -0.19 -33.95
C LYS A 55 -16.59 -0.19 -32.47
N PHE A 56 -16.46 -1.34 -31.83
CA PHE A 56 -16.39 -1.51 -30.39
C PHE A 56 -14.93 -1.74 -29.96
N GLY A 57 -14.55 -1.30 -28.77
CA GLY A 57 -13.27 -1.61 -28.14
C GLY A 57 -13.24 -1.26 -26.66
N TRP A 58 -12.50 -2.04 -25.89
CA TRP A 58 -12.21 -1.70 -24.50
C TRP A 58 -11.27 -0.50 -24.45
N LEU A 59 -11.47 0.43 -23.52
CA LEU A 59 -10.59 1.59 -23.37
C LEU A 59 -9.18 1.17 -22.89
N THR A 60 -9.05 -0.04 -22.38
CA THR A 60 -7.78 -0.65 -21.97
C THR A 60 -6.91 -1.16 -23.12
N ASP A 61 -7.48 -1.30 -24.32
CA ASP A 61 -6.84 -1.97 -25.44
C ASP A 61 -6.42 -0.99 -26.54
N PHE A 62 -5.50 -1.41 -27.39
CA PHE A 62 -5.17 -0.67 -28.61
C PHE A 62 -6.43 -0.47 -29.49
N PRO A 63 -6.67 0.69 -30.12
CA PRO A 63 -5.72 1.82 -30.29
C PRO A 63 -5.81 2.93 -29.24
N TRP A 64 -6.42 2.71 -28.08
CA TRP A 64 -6.48 3.69 -27.03
C TRP A 64 -5.11 3.86 -26.35
N GLN A 65 -4.72 5.11 -26.11
CA GLN A 65 -3.54 5.47 -25.35
C GLN A 65 -3.97 6.16 -24.07
N SER A 66 -3.50 5.69 -22.93
CA SER A 66 -3.84 6.24 -21.63
C SER A 66 -2.71 7.11 -21.07
N LYS A 67 -3.09 8.15 -20.34
CA LYS A 67 -2.23 8.91 -19.44
C LYS A 67 -2.97 9.10 -18.12
N GLN A 68 -2.27 8.86 -17.02
CA GLN A 68 -2.88 8.82 -15.70
C GLN A 68 -2.15 9.73 -14.73
N GLY A 69 -2.84 10.21 -13.68
CA GLY A 69 -2.26 11.01 -12.61
C GLY A 69 -3.28 11.30 -11.53
N TYR A 70 -2.82 11.76 -10.38
CA TYR A 70 -3.71 12.20 -9.31
C TYR A 70 -4.07 13.68 -9.44
N VAL A 71 -5.29 14.03 -9.03
CA VAL A 71 -5.62 15.42 -8.71
C VAL A 71 -4.78 15.85 -7.51
N GLU A 72 -4.16 17.01 -7.62
CA GLU A 72 -3.16 17.49 -6.66
C GLU A 72 -3.67 17.45 -5.20
N ASN A 73 -2.85 16.92 -4.31
CA ASN A 73 -3.12 16.78 -2.88
C ASN A 73 -4.40 15.98 -2.54
N THR A 74 -4.76 15.01 -3.40
CA THR A 74 -5.92 14.13 -3.20
C THR A 74 -5.61 12.67 -3.55
N ASN A 75 -6.53 11.77 -3.22
CA ASN A 75 -6.58 10.40 -3.73
C ASN A 75 -7.68 10.25 -4.80
N ILE A 76 -7.80 11.23 -5.68
CA ILE A 76 -8.68 11.23 -6.85
C ILE A 76 -7.82 10.95 -8.08
N MET A 77 -8.10 9.85 -8.79
CA MET A 77 -7.37 9.45 -9.98
C MET A 77 -8.02 10.05 -11.23
N LEU A 78 -7.21 10.65 -12.08
CA LEU A 78 -7.58 11.15 -13.39
C LEU A 78 -6.90 10.30 -14.46
N THR A 79 -7.68 9.68 -15.37
CA THR A 79 -7.15 8.95 -16.52
C THR A 79 -7.71 9.54 -17.80
N THR A 80 -6.85 9.87 -18.76
CA THR A 80 -7.24 10.35 -20.09
C THR A 80 -6.87 9.30 -21.13
N PHE A 81 -7.87 8.83 -21.87
CA PHE A 81 -7.72 7.91 -22.99
C PHE A 81 -7.88 8.68 -24.30
N LYS A 82 -6.99 8.45 -25.26
CA LYS A 82 -7.04 9.05 -26.59
C LYS A 82 -7.04 7.97 -27.65
N ASN A 83 -8.01 8.06 -28.55
CA ASN A 83 -8.04 7.30 -29.79
C ASN A 83 -7.86 8.26 -30.96
N PHE A 84 -6.66 8.32 -31.49
CA PHE A 84 -6.31 9.27 -32.55
C PHE A 84 -6.97 8.93 -33.88
N GLU A 85 -7.23 7.64 -34.17
CA GLU A 85 -7.91 7.21 -35.41
C GLU A 85 -9.37 7.65 -35.43
N ALA A 86 -10.04 7.51 -34.30
CA ALA A 86 -11.45 7.91 -34.16
C ALA A 86 -11.62 9.41 -33.82
N GLY A 87 -10.56 10.09 -33.43
CA GLY A 87 -10.64 11.47 -32.93
C GLY A 87 -11.43 11.58 -31.64
N LEU A 88 -11.33 10.59 -30.74
CA LEU A 88 -12.06 10.53 -29.49
C LEU A 88 -11.14 10.69 -28.28
N ILE A 89 -11.62 11.39 -27.28
CA ILE A 89 -10.98 11.50 -25.97
C ILE A 89 -12.00 11.11 -24.90
N VAL A 90 -11.60 10.22 -23.99
CA VAL A 90 -12.38 9.89 -22.78
C VAL A 90 -11.54 10.23 -21.57
N THR A 91 -12.09 11.01 -20.65
CA THR A 91 -11.42 11.33 -19.38
C THR A 91 -12.22 10.74 -18.23
N THR A 92 -11.57 9.98 -17.34
CA THR A 92 -12.19 9.45 -16.12
C THR A 92 -11.71 10.20 -14.90
N MET A 93 -12.60 10.38 -13.93
CA MET A 93 -12.28 10.73 -12.55
C MET A 93 -12.80 9.64 -11.65
N ASP A 94 -11.88 8.98 -10.94
CA ASP A 94 -12.15 7.84 -10.07
C ASP A 94 -11.81 8.17 -8.62
N PHE A 95 -12.77 8.03 -7.70
CA PHE A 95 -12.56 8.26 -6.28
C PHE A 95 -13.59 7.54 -5.41
N VAL A 96 -13.22 7.22 -4.17
CA VAL A 96 -14.15 6.70 -3.16
C VAL A 96 -14.59 7.85 -2.26
N LEU A 97 -15.90 7.91 -1.95
CA LEU A 97 -16.43 8.93 -1.04
C LEU A 97 -15.83 8.75 0.37
N PRO A 98 -15.41 9.84 1.04
CA PRO A 98 -14.75 9.74 2.33
C PRO A 98 -15.64 9.20 3.46
N ASP A 99 -16.95 9.38 3.35
CA ASP A 99 -17.97 9.05 4.36
C ASP A 99 -18.92 7.91 3.95
N ALA A 100 -18.68 7.27 2.79
CA ALA A 100 -19.50 6.17 2.32
C ALA A 100 -18.68 5.18 1.46
N ASP A 101 -19.10 3.90 1.45
CA ASP A 101 -18.47 2.85 0.65
C ASP A 101 -19.03 2.89 -0.78
N VAL A 102 -18.75 4.00 -1.48
CA VAL A 102 -19.17 4.31 -2.83
C VAL A 102 -17.96 4.75 -3.65
N LEU A 103 -17.59 3.93 -4.62
CA LEU A 103 -16.63 4.29 -5.66
C LEU A 103 -17.39 5.03 -6.78
N VAL A 104 -16.96 6.24 -7.08
CA VAL A 104 -17.49 7.11 -8.13
C VAL A 104 -16.52 7.07 -9.31
N ARG A 105 -17.02 6.72 -10.48
CA ARG A 105 -16.27 6.72 -11.75
C ARG A 105 -17.01 7.59 -12.77
N ARG A 106 -16.54 8.82 -13.01
CA ARG A 106 -17.10 9.69 -14.04
C ARG A 106 -16.33 9.54 -15.34
N PHE A 107 -17.04 9.35 -16.42
CA PHE A 107 -16.53 9.30 -17.78
C PHE A 107 -16.99 10.54 -18.55
N LEU A 108 -16.06 11.36 -19.02
CA LEU A 108 -16.31 12.52 -19.88
C LEU A 108 -15.85 12.16 -21.29
N PHE A 109 -16.79 12.09 -22.23
CA PHE A 109 -16.58 11.77 -23.63
C PHE A 109 -16.49 13.06 -24.46
N ARG A 110 -15.44 13.21 -25.23
CA ARG A 110 -15.19 14.35 -26.10
C ARG A 110 -14.94 13.90 -27.54
N ASN A 111 -15.67 14.50 -28.48
CA ASN A 111 -15.41 14.35 -29.88
C ASN A 111 -14.38 15.42 -30.33
N ALA A 112 -13.12 15.00 -30.56
CA ALA A 112 -12.05 15.85 -31.04
C ALA A 112 -11.92 15.81 -32.59
N SER A 113 -12.78 15.04 -33.29
CA SER A 113 -12.83 14.99 -34.76
C SER A 113 -13.68 16.12 -35.34
N VAL A 114 -13.68 16.27 -36.67
CA VAL A 114 -14.50 17.24 -37.39
C VAL A 114 -15.89 16.72 -37.74
N ASN A 115 -16.12 15.40 -37.64
CA ASN A 115 -17.37 14.75 -37.99
C ASN A 115 -18.17 14.40 -36.73
N ASP A 116 -19.47 14.32 -36.87
CA ASP A 116 -20.35 13.82 -35.80
C ASP A 116 -20.03 12.33 -35.54
N VAL A 117 -20.12 11.91 -34.29
CA VAL A 117 -19.92 10.54 -33.87
C VAL A 117 -20.98 10.10 -32.87
N PHE A 118 -21.63 8.97 -33.12
CA PHE A 118 -22.51 8.32 -32.14
C PHE A 118 -21.67 7.49 -31.19
N LEU A 119 -21.98 7.52 -29.87
CA LEU A 119 -21.31 6.79 -28.84
C LEU A 119 -22.29 5.98 -28.00
N ARG A 120 -21.95 4.72 -27.72
CA ARG A 120 -22.54 3.86 -26.69
C ARG A 120 -21.46 3.38 -25.76
N PHE A 121 -21.64 3.58 -24.48
CA PHE A 121 -20.67 3.19 -23.45
C PHE A 121 -21.11 1.90 -22.77
N PHE A 122 -20.16 1.02 -22.47
CA PHE A 122 -20.32 -0.25 -21.79
C PHE A 122 -19.49 -0.28 -20.53
N TYR A 123 -20.04 -0.83 -19.44
CA TYR A 123 -19.30 -1.06 -18.22
C TYR A 123 -19.46 -2.51 -17.78
N TYR A 124 -18.40 -3.27 -17.93
CA TYR A 124 -18.33 -4.71 -17.67
C TYR A 124 -17.72 -4.97 -16.31
N ASN A 125 -18.25 -5.95 -15.57
CA ASN A 125 -17.73 -6.48 -14.32
C ASN A 125 -17.71 -8.00 -14.34
N ASP A 126 -16.57 -8.57 -13.99
CA ASP A 126 -16.34 -9.97 -13.72
C ASP A 126 -15.87 -10.11 -12.26
N LEU A 127 -16.67 -10.78 -11.45
CA LEU A 127 -16.52 -10.74 -10.00
C LEU A 127 -16.28 -12.13 -9.41
N ALA A 128 -15.44 -12.17 -8.38
CA ALA A 128 -15.30 -13.28 -7.44
C ALA A 128 -15.60 -12.75 -6.03
N LEU A 129 -16.88 -12.57 -5.73
CA LEU A 129 -17.28 -12.02 -4.44
C LEU A 129 -16.72 -12.90 -3.31
N SER A 130 -16.07 -12.23 -2.32
CA SER A 130 -15.39 -12.93 -1.22
C SER A 130 -14.26 -13.86 -1.70
N GLU A 131 -13.55 -13.46 -2.78
CA GLU A 131 -12.36 -14.16 -3.35
C GLU A 131 -12.63 -15.56 -3.90
N THR A 132 -13.86 -15.89 -4.17
CA THR A 132 -14.22 -17.16 -4.80
C THR A 132 -15.25 -16.93 -5.89
N ASP A 133 -15.19 -17.74 -6.93
CA ASP A 133 -16.09 -17.75 -8.09
C ASP A 133 -17.18 -18.83 -7.99
N ILE A 134 -17.49 -19.26 -6.76
CA ILE A 134 -18.49 -20.28 -6.44
C ILE A 134 -19.70 -19.64 -5.79
N ASP A 135 -20.91 -20.11 -6.13
CA ASP A 135 -22.18 -19.69 -5.52
C ASP A 135 -22.47 -18.18 -5.65
N ASP A 136 -22.13 -17.60 -6.79
CA ASP A 136 -22.39 -16.20 -7.07
C ASP A 136 -23.75 -16.00 -7.80
N ALA A 137 -24.37 -14.85 -7.56
CA ALA A 137 -25.58 -14.43 -8.25
C ALA A 137 -25.41 -13.02 -8.82
N ALA A 138 -26.05 -12.76 -9.96
CA ALA A 138 -26.20 -11.41 -10.49
C ALA A 138 -27.61 -11.20 -11.00
N TYR A 139 -28.19 -10.02 -10.75
CA TYR A 139 -29.51 -9.68 -11.22
C TYR A 139 -29.66 -8.19 -11.53
N TYR A 140 -30.42 -7.92 -12.59
CA TYR A 140 -30.76 -6.57 -13.00
C TYR A 140 -32.05 -6.10 -12.33
N LEU A 141 -31.98 -4.96 -11.69
CA LEU A 141 -33.09 -4.28 -11.03
C LEU A 141 -33.71 -3.24 -11.98
N GLN A 142 -34.75 -3.61 -12.73
CA GLN A 142 -35.38 -2.77 -13.72
C GLN A 142 -35.83 -1.42 -13.15
N LYS A 143 -36.43 -1.40 -11.95
CA LYS A 143 -36.93 -0.16 -11.32
C LYS A 143 -35.78 0.78 -10.91
N GLN A 144 -34.68 0.23 -10.46
CA GLN A 144 -33.50 0.98 -10.01
C GLN A 144 -32.51 1.21 -11.16
N ASP A 145 -32.66 0.53 -12.28
CA ASP A 145 -31.73 0.56 -13.42
C ASP A 145 -30.30 0.32 -12.96
N ALA A 146 -30.06 -0.82 -12.32
CA ALA A 146 -28.78 -1.20 -11.72
C ALA A 146 -28.64 -2.72 -11.70
N ILE A 147 -27.40 -3.21 -11.66
CA ILE A 147 -27.11 -4.63 -11.44
C ILE A 147 -26.55 -4.82 -10.03
N ILE A 148 -27.03 -5.85 -9.35
CA ILE A 148 -26.46 -6.35 -8.11
C ILE A 148 -25.80 -7.70 -8.39
N HIS A 149 -24.54 -7.85 -7.94
CA HIS A 149 -23.95 -9.15 -7.67
C HIS A 149 -24.07 -9.43 -6.16
N TYR A 150 -24.44 -10.65 -5.84
CA TYR A 150 -24.73 -11.07 -4.49
C TYR A 150 -24.10 -12.40 -4.14
N LYS A 151 -23.54 -12.49 -2.94
CA LYS A 151 -23.06 -13.72 -2.32
C LYS A 151 -23.07 -13.58 -0.81
N ARG A 152 -23.83 -14.44 -0.11
CA ARG A 152 -23.96 -14.43 1.36
C ARG A 152 -24.38 -13.05 1.89
N ASN A 153 -23.44 -12.31 2.49
CA ASN A 153 -23.61 -10.96 3.02
C ASN A 153 -22.83 -9.88 2.22
N PHE A 154 -22.47 -10.17 0.97
CA PHE A 154 -21.81 -9.21 0.10
C PHE A 154 -22.77 -8.81 -1.03
N TYR A 155 -23.10 -7.53 -1.08
CA TYR A 155 -23.85 -6.91 -2.15
C TYR A 155 -22.95 -5.91 -2.87
N PHE A 156 -22.62 -6.22 -4.11
CA PHE A 156 -21.91 -5.35 -5.03
C PHE A 156 -22.93 -4.81 -6.02
N LEU A 157 -23.28 -3.52 -5.89
CA LEU A 157 -24.20 -2.86 -6.79
C LEU A 157 -23.47 -1.87 -7.68
N TYR A 158 -23.82 -1.85 -8.97
CA TYR A 158 -23.40 -0.75 -9.84
C TYR A 158 -24.53 -0.28 -10.75
N GLY A 159 -24.47 1.04 -11.12
CA GLY A 159 -25.42 1.66 -12.01
C GLY A 159 -25.02 3.09 -12.36
N GLY A 160 -25.52 3.57 -13.50
CA GLY A 160 -25.21 4.90 -14.02
C GLY A 160 -26.12 6.02 -13.52
N THR A 161 -25.72 7.27 -13.74
CA THR A 161 -26.54 8.46 -13.49
C THR A 161 -27.54 8.76 -14.62
N ARG A 162 -27.49 7.98 -15.70
CA ARG A 162 -28.43 8.00 -16.83
C ARG A 162 -29.12 6.64 -16.93
N GLN A 163 -30.29 6.61 -17.59
CA GLN A 163 -30.97 5.35 -17.89
C GLN A 163 -30.13 4.51 -18.85
N SER A 164 -29.92 3.22 -18.51
CA SER A 164 -29.25 2.26 -19.39
C SER A 164 -30.08 1.93 -20.63
N CYS A 165 -29.43 1.59 -21.73
CA CYS A 165 -30.09 1.13 -22.96
C CYS A 165 -30.00 -0.39 -23.11
N GLY A 166 -29.19 -1.07 -22.31
CA GLY A 166 -29.05 -2.53 -22.32
C GLY A 166 -28.41 -3.04 -21.05
N HIS A 167 -28.61 -4.33 -20.77
CA HIS A 167 -28.03 -5.04 -19.65
C HIS A 167 -27.80 -6.51 -20.01
N GLN A 168 -26.80 -7.15 -19.39
CA GLN A 168 -26.57 -8.59 -19.46
C GLN A 168 -25.99 -9.07 -18.16
N CYS A 169 -26.58 -10.11 -17.56
CA CYS A 169 -26.00 -10.93 -16.52
C CYS A 169 -25.66 -12.30 -17.13
N GLY A 170 -24.46 -12.79 -16.88
CA GLY A 170 -23.95 -14.01 -17.50
C GLY A 170 -22.92 -14.75 -16.68
N VAL A 171 -22.41 -15.83 -17.25
CA VAL A 171 -21.36 -16.67 -16.66
C VAL A 171 -20.18 -16.70 -17.62
N HIS A 172 -18.99 -16.50 -17.10
CA HIS A 172 -17.75 -16.46 -17.87
C HIS A 172 -17.57 -17.72 -18.74
N GLY A 173 -17.41 -17.53 -20.04
CA GLY A 173 -17.22 -18.60 -21.02
C GLY A 173 -18.49 -19.41 -21.36
N GLU A 174 -19.68 -19.00 -20.90
CA GLU A 174 -20.99 -19.58 -21.29
C GLU A 174 -21.63 -18.76 -22.41
N GLY A 175 -22.75 -19.26 -22.96
CA GLY A 175 -23.48 -18.54 -24.02
C GLY A 175 -24.10 -17.20 -23.55
N SER A 176 -24.22 -16.98 -22.24
CA SER A 176 -24.68 -15.74 -21.62
C SER A 176 -23.56 -14.79 -21.22
N ASP A 177 -22.30 -15.10 -21.52
CA ASP A 177 -21.12 -14.32 -21.10
C ASP A 177 -21.20 -12.86 -21.57
N ALA A 178 -21.36 -11.95 -20.63
CA ALA A 178 -21.49 -10.53 -20.91
C ALA A 178 -20.22 -9.92 -21.57
N PHE A 179 -19.04 -10.54 -21.41
CA PHE A 179 -17.82 -10.09 -22.07
C PHE A 179 -17.87 -10.28 -23.59
N ASN A 180 -18.48 -11.38 -24.05
CA ASN A 180 -18.62 -11.67 -25.45
C ASN A 180 -19.82 -10.98 -26.09
N ASP A 181 -20.86 -10.70 -25.30
CA ASP A 181 -22.11 -10.11 -25.75
C ASP A 181 -21.96 -8.66 -26.25
N VAL A 182 -20.95 -7.92 -25.77
CA VAL A 182 -20.72 -6.52 -26.16
C VAL A 182 -20.21 -6.31 -27.58
N TYR A 183 -19.69 -7.35 -28.24
CA TYR A 183 -18.98 -7.19 -29.52
C TYR A 183 -19.91 -6.88 -30.73
N ASP A 184 -21.19 -7.19 -30.64
CA ASP A 184 -22.18 -6.75 -31.62
C ASP A 184 -22.77 -5.37 -31.31
N SER A 185 -22.28 -4.72 -30.23
CA SER A 185 -22.65 -3.39 -29.76
C SER A 185 -24.03 -3.30 -29.10
N GLU A 186 -24.62 -4.43 -28.74
CA GLU A 186 -25.87 -4.56 -27.99
C GLU A 186 -25.67 -5.52 -26.81
N LEU A 187 -26.66 -5.62 -25.94
CA LEU A 187 -26.69 -6.57 -24.84
C LEU A 187 -27.99 -7.38 -24.90
N SER A 188 -27.88 -8.69 -24.77
CA SER A 188 -28.97 -9.66 -24.99
C SER A 188 -30.11 -9.60 -23.94
N GLY A 189 -29.94 -8.87 -22.82
CA GLY A 189 -30.99 -8.61 -21.84
C GLY A 189 -31.16 -9.70 -20.78
N GLY A 190 -30.17 -10.55 -20.57
CA GLY A 190 -30.15 -11.51 -19.46
C GLY A 190 -30.22 -10.80 -18.11
N SER A 191 -31.31 -11.04 -17.36
CA SER A 191 -31.59 -10.26 -16.15
C SER A 191 -31.29 -10.98 -14.84
N LEU A 192 -31.00 -12.28 -14.88
CA LEU A 192 -30.76 -13.10 -13.68
C LEU A 192 -29.81 -14.24 -13.97
N VAL A 193 -28.80 -14.38 -13.14
CA VAL A 193 -27.94 -15.54 -13.05
C VAL A 193 -27.83 -15.99 -11.59
N LEU A 194 -28.09 -17.26 -11.38
CA LEU A 194 -27.78 -17.98 -10.13
C LEU A 194 -26.87 -19.13 -10.53
N TYR A 195 -25.65 -19.10 -10.12
CA TYR A 195 -24.66 -20.07 -10.55
C TYR A 195 -23.91 -20.68 -9.37
N ASP A 196 -24.01 -21.99 -9.23
CA ASP A 196 -23.40 -22.81 -8.18
C ASP A 196 -22.12 -23.53 -8.61
N GLY A 197 -21.66 -23.26 -9.83
CA GLY A 197 -20.43 -23.83 -10.39
C GLY A 197 -19.18 -23.07 -9.99
N THR A 198 -18.06 -23.37 -10.67
CA THR A 198 -16.73 -22.81 -10.40
C THR A 198 -16.31 -21.78 -11.44
N ARG A 199 -17.26 -21.04 -12.01
CA ARG A 199 -17.01 -19.97 -12.97
C ARG A 199 -17.56 -18.66 -12.46
N ALA A 200 -16.83 -17.59 -12.69
CA ALA A 200 -17.25 -16.25 -12.30
C ALA A 200 -18.56 -15.84 -12.97
N VAL A 201 -19.41 -15.21 -12.20
CA VAL A 201 -20.62 -14.52 -12.69
C VAL A 201 -20.22 -13.13 -13.10
N ASN A 202 -20.52 -12.77 -14.35
CA ASN A 202 -20.21 -11.45 -14.89
C ASN A 202 -21.46 -10.68 -15.31
N SER A 203 -21.28 -9.40 -15.58
CA SER A 203 -22.38 -8.55 -16.06
C SER A 203 -21.88 -7.33 -16.81
N CYS A 204 -22.78 -6.75 -17.61
CA CYS A 204 -22.53 -5.50 -18.30
C CYS A 204 -23.79 -4.63 -18.30
N LEU A 205 -23.60 -3.31 -18.17
CA LEU A 205 -24.59 -2.28 -18.48
C LEU A 205 -24.11 -1.43 -19.64
N SER A 206 -25.04 -0.97 -20.49
CA SER A 206 -24.72 -0.06 -21.58
C SER A 206 -25.58 1.20 -21.54
N TRP A 207 -25.03 2.32 -22.04
CA TRP A 207 -25.70 3.63 -22.09
C TRP A 207 -25.44 4.31 -23.42
N ASP A 208 -26.52 4.77 -24.06
CA ASP A 208 -26.42 5.64 -25.22
C ASP A 208 -25.98 7.04 -24.76
N ILE A 209 -24.71 7.37 -25.03
CA ILE A 209 -24.21 8.74 -24.88
C ILE A 209 -24.81 9.62 -25.98
N GLY A 210 -25.18 9.00 -27.13
CA GLY A 210 -25.76 9.60 -28.28
C GLY A 210 -24.74 10.31 -29.16
N THR A 211 -25.21 11.01 -30.18
CA THR A 211 -24.36 11.72 -31.12
C THR A 211 -23.68 12.94 -30.47
N LEU A 212 -22.36 13.03 -30.63
CA LEU A 212 -21.54 14.18 -30.27
C LEU A 212 -21.13 14.90 -31.57
N GLN A 213 -21.47 16.18 -31.66
CA GLN A 213 -20.93 17.06 -32.71
C GLN A 213 -19.43 17.31 -32.49
N SER A 214 -18.77 17.86 -33.51
CA SER A 214 -17.35 18.27 -33.37
C SER A 214 -17.14 19.14 -32.14
N ARG A 215 -16.14 18.79 -31.32
CA ARG A 215 -15.74 19.42 -30.04
C ARG A 215 -16.80 19.34 -28.93
N GLN A 216 -17.92 18.68 -29.13
CA GLN A 216 -18.90 18.46 -28.07
C GLN A 216 -18.44 17.47 -27.03
N GLU A 217 -18.88 17.69 -25.79
CA GLU A 217 -18.66 16.81 -24.65
C GLU A 217 -19.98 16.35 -24.02
N LYS A 218 -20.01 15.13 -23.53
CA LYS A 218 -21.06 14.55 -22.68
C LYS A 218 -20.44 13.66 -21.63
N ASP A 219 -21.11 13.49 -20.50
CA ASP A 219 -20.60 12.66 -19.42
C ASP A 219 -21.61 11.61 -18.94
N LEU A 220 -21.06 10.63 -18.24
CA LEU A 220 -21.78 9.60 -17.49
C LEU A 220 -21.01 9.33 -16.21
N THR A 221 -21.70 9.20 -15.09
CA THR A 221 -21.09 8.72 -13.82
C THR A 221 -21.64 7.33 -13.52
N VAL A 222 -20.74 6.38 -13.30
CA VAL A 222 -21.03 5.04 -12.77
C VAL A 222 -20.71 5.06 -11.27
N LEU A 223 -21.64 4.54 -10.48
CA LEU A 223 -21.51 4.37 -9.03
C LEU A 223 -21.34 2.87 -8.73
N ILE A 224 -20.34 2.52 -7.98
CA ILE A 224 -20.09 1.15 -7.47
C ILE A 224 -20.22 1.21 -5.95
N ILE A 225 -21.07 0.37 -5.37
CA ILE A 225 -21.45 0.42 -3.97
C ILE A 225 -21.35 -0.96 -3.37
N MET A 226 -20.72 -1.07 -2.20
CA MET A 226 -20.65 -2.32 -1.46
C MET A 226 -21.23 -2.16 -0.05
N LYS A 227 -22.11 -3.09 0.33
CA LYS A 227 -22.68 -3.22 1.67
C LYS A 227 -23.01 -4.68 1.98
N SER A 228 -23.32 -4.95 3.24
CA SER A 228 -23.79 -6.25 3.71
C SER A 228 -25.31 -6.42 3.67
N ASP A 229 -26.01 -5.41 3.16
CA ASP A 229 -27.49 -5.34 3.09
C ASP A 229 -27.95 -4.70 1.78
N GLU A 230 -28.98 -5.28 1.16
CA GLU A 230 -29.52 -4.83 -0.14
C GLU A 230 -30.18 -3.46 -0.03
N GLU A 231 -30.93 -3.18 1.03
CA GLU A 231 -31.62 -1.90 1.20
C GLU A 231 -30.62 -0.75 1.36
N GLU A 232 -29.48 -1.01 2.03
CA GLU A 232 -28.40 -0.02 2.18
C GLU A 232 -27.76 0.33 0.84
N VAL A 233 -27.46 -0.66 -0.04
CA VAL A 233 -26.87 -0.35 -1.37
C VAL A 233 -27.85 0.45 -2.23
N LEU A 234 -29.15 0.12 -2.19
CA LEU A 234 -30.19 0.84 -2.92
C LEU A 234 -30.39 2.27 -2.41
N THR A 235 -30.34 2.46 -1.10
CA THR A 235 -30.43 3.78 -0.46
C THR A 235 -29.26 4.66 -0.88
N LEU A 236 -28.03 4.11 -0.86
CA LEU A 236 -26.84 4.83 -1.29
C LEU A 236 -26.87 5.16 -2.78
N LEU A 237 -27.33 4.24 -3.64
CA LEU A 237 -27.50 4.51 -5.06
C LEU A 237 -28.45 5.67 -5.30
N ALA A 238 -29.64 5.63 -4.69
CA ALA A 238 -30.65 6.67 -4.84
C ALA A 238 -30.17 8.04 -4.34
N LYS A 239 -29.48 8.09 -3.21
CA LYS A 239 -28.89 9.30 -2.64
C LYS A 239 -27.83 9.90 -3.58
N ASN A 240 -26.88 9.10 -4.05
CA ASN A 240 -25.75 9.60 -4.82
C ASN A 240 -26.12 9.93 -6.27
N ARG A 241 -27.08 9.25 -6.87
CA ARG A 241 -27.67 9.66 -8.18
C ARG A 241 -28.31 11.04 -8.18
N ARG A 242 -28.93 11.43 -7.05
CA ARG A 242 -29.57 12.77 -6.90
C ARG A 242 -28.54 13.86 -6.59
N THR A 243 -27.34 13.49 -6.15
CA THR A 243 -26.30 14.44 -5.82
C THR A 243 -25.51 14.79 -7.08
N LYS A 244 -25.33 16.07 -7.36
CA LYS A 244 -24.54 16.52 -8.50
C LYS A 244 -23.08 16.04 -8.35
N PHE A 245 -22.46 15.61 -9.44
CA PHE A 245 -21.09 15.13 -9.45
C PHE A 245 -20.11 16.12 -8.79
N ASP A 246 -20.21 17.41 -9.12
CA ASP A 246 -19.31 18.44 -8.57
C ASP A 246 -19.39 18.56 -7.04
N VAL A 247 -20.54 18.23 -6.44
CA VAL A 247 -20.71 18.20 -4.98
C VAL A 247 -19.97 17.00 -4.39
N LEU A 248 -20.06 15.81 -5.03
CA LEU A 248 -19.33 14.62 -4.61
C LEU A 248 -17.82 14.82 -4.74
N LEU A 249 -17.39 15.37 -5.87
CA LEU A 249 -16.00 15.68 -6.16
C LEU A 249 -15.43 16.66 -5.13
N LYS A 250 -16.08 17.82 -4.97
CA LYS A 250 -15.62 18.85 -4.03
C LYS A 250 -15.51 18.32 -2.59
N ARG A 251 -16.49 17.56 -2.11
CA ARG A 251 -16.45 16.95 -0.77
C ARG A 251 -15.24 16.03 -0.60
N THR A 252 -14.91 15.24 -1.63
CA THR A 252 -13.75 14.34 -1.61
C THR A 252 -12.43 15.10 -1.68
N GLU A 253 -12.36 16.14 -2.54
CA GLU A 253 -11.20 17.02 -2.60
C GLU A 253 -10.95 17.73 -1.27
N ASP A 254 -11.98 18.34 -0.69
CA ASP A 254 -11.90 19.10 0.56
C ASP A 254 -11.42 18.19 1.71
N TYR A 255 -11.89 16.93 1.76
CA TYR A 255 -11.45 15.95 2.74
C TYR A 255 -9.93 15.67 2.65
N TRP A 256 -9.45 15.31 1.45
CA TRP A 256 -8.05 14.95 1.28
C TRP A 256 -7.11 16.14 1.43
N LYS A 257 -7.47 17.28 0.84
CA LYS A 257 -6.70 18.53 0.94
C LYS A 257 -6.61 19.01 2.39
N THR A 258 -7.72 18.94 3.14
CA THR A 258 -7.72 19.30 4.56
C THR A 258 -6.81 18.39 5.36
N TRP A 259 -6.89 17.07 5.13
CA TRP A 259 -6.07 16.11 5.86
C TRP A 259 -4.58 16.30 5.56
N VAL A 260 -4.16 16.29 4.29
CA VAL A 260 -2.73 16.35 3.93
C VAL A 260 -2.10 17.70 4.25
N ASN A 261 -2.87 18.79 4.23
CA ASN A 261 -2.42 20.12 4.62
C ASN A 261 -2.26 20.29 6.15
N GLY A 262 -2.56 19.26 6.95
CA GLY A 262 -2.09 19.16 8.33
C GLY A 262 -0.57 19.18 8.43
N PHE A 263 0.11 18.63 7.43
CA PHE A 263 1.56 18.74 7.25
C PHE A 263 1.89 20.03 6.49
N LYS A 264 2.56 20.99 7.15
CA LYS A 264 2.78 22.36 6.64
C LYS A 264 4.24 22.65 6.26
N HIS A 265 5.12 21.66 6.41
CA HIS A 265 6.53 21.85 6.11
C HIS A 265 6.77 22.04 4.60
N ASP A 266 7.66 22.95 4.24
CA ASP A 266 8.09 23.25 2.87
C ASP A 266 9.60 22.97 2.75
N PHE A 267 9.97 22.03 1.89
CA PHE A 267 11.36 21.64 1.65
C PHE A 267 12.08 22.53 0.62
N GLY A 268 11.41 23.54 0.07
CA GLY A 268 11.98 24.42 -0.97
C GLY A 268 12.13 23.75 -2.34
N ASP A 269 11.65 22.52 -2.53
CA ASP A 269 11.64 21.77 -3.78
C ASP A 269 10.24 21.22 -4.06
N GLU A 270 9.65 21.63 -5.20
CA GLU A 270 8.26 21.24 -5.55
C GLU A 270 8.10 19.73 -5.74
N THR A 271 9.13 19.04 -6.28
CA THR A 271 9.08 17.58 -6.46
C THR A 271 9.09 16.85 -5.13
N VAL A 272 9.97 17.27 -4.22
CA VAL A 272 10.04 16.73 -2.85
C VAL A 272 8.73 16.99 -2.12
N ASN A 273 8.22 18.21 -2.14
CA ASN A 273 6.96 18.58 -1.51
C ASN A 273 5.78 17.73 -2.03
N ARG A 274 5.69 17.55 -3.35
CA ARG A 274 4.66 16.74 -3.99
C ARG A 274 4.77 15.26 -3.59
N MET A 275 5.98 14.70 -3.63
CA MET A 275 6.22 13.29 -3.32
C MET A 275 6.00 12.97 -1.83
N VAL A 276 6.39 13.87 -0.91
CA VAL A 276 6.11 13.69 0.54
C VAL A 276 4.61 13.71 0.79
N LYS A 277 3.86 14.66 0.21
CA LYS A 277 2.40 14.70 0.33
C LYS A 277 1.74 13.48 -0.30
N ARG A 278 2.22 13.01 -1.46
CA ARG A 278 1.76 11.77 -2.09
C ARG A 278 2.03 10.56 -1.19
N SER A 279 3.22 10.47 -0.61
CA SER A 279 3.56 9.40 0.34
C SER A 279 2.63 9.39 1.55
N LEU A 280 2.37 10.54 2.17
CA LEU A 280 1.41 10.66 3.27
C LEU A 280 0.00 10.20 2.88
N LEU A 281 -0.49 10.61 1.69
CA LEU A 281 -1.81 10.21 1.18
C LEU A 281 -1.89 8.69 0.92
N VAL A 282 -0.82 8.08 0.40
CA VAL A 282 -0.71 6.63 0.23
C VAL A 282 -0.73 5.94 1.58
N LEU A 283 0.11 6.34 2.52
CA LEU A 283 0.16 5.74 3.85
C LEU A 283 -1.19 5.85 4.57
N LYS A 284 -1.91 6.97 4.40
CA LYS A 284 -3.25 7.13 4.95
C LYS A 284 -4.26 6.15 4.36
N LEU A 285 -4.21 5.89 3.04
CA LEU A 285 -5.08 4.90 2.40
C LEU A 285 -4.79 3.47 2.89
N LEU A 286 -3.51 3.15 3.10
CA LEU A 286 -3.08 1.82 3.57
C LEU A 286 -3.26 1.61 5.08
N SER A 287 -3.74 2.63 5.81
CA SER A 287 -4.06 2.57 7.23
C SER A 287 -5.57 2.45 7.41
N ASP A 288 -6.03 1.33 8.00
CA ASP A 288 -7.45 1.07 8.22
C ASP A 288 -8.05 2.04 9.25
N LYS A 289 -9.16 2.69 8.89
CA LYS A 289 -9.77 3.72 9.75
C LYS A 289 -10.48 3.15 10.98
N ASN A 290 -10.96 1.90 10.90
CA ASN A 290 -11.78 1.27 11.93
C ASN A 290 -10.92 0.50 12.94
N HIS A 291 -9.92 -0.24 12.45
CA HIS A 291 -9.09 -1.12 13.27
C HIS A 291 -7.71 -0.53 13.55
N GLY A 292 -7.17 0.31 12.66
CA GLY A 292 -5.89 0.98 12.83
C GLY A 292 -4.67 0.14 12.43
N GLY A 293 -4.85 -1.04 11.84
CA GLY A 293 -3.76 -1.79 11.21
C GLY A 293 -3.35 -1.14 9.88
N ILE A 294 -2.13 -1.41 9.43
CA ILE A 294 -1.56 -0.82 8.22
C ILE A 294 -1.06 -1.94 7.32
N ILE A 295 -1.60 -2.04 6.10
CA ILE A 295 -1.16 -3.06 5.14
C ILE A 295 0.14 -2.66 4.45
N ALA A 296 0.95 -3.64 4.07
CA ALA A 296 2.22 -3.39 3.39
C ALA A 296 2.02 -2.86 1.97
N ALA A 297 1.09 -3.44 1.20
CA ALA A 297 0.73 -2.97 -0.13
C ALA A 297 -0.66 -3.48 -0.55
N PRO A 298 -1.38 -2.75 -1.44
CA PRO A 298 -2.71 -3.13 -1.91
C PRO A 298 -2.62 -4.06 -3.14
N CYS A 299 -1.91 -5.19 -3.01
CA CYS A 299 -1.70 -6.12 -4.11
C CYS A 299 -1.84 -7.58 -3.66
N MET A 300 -2.16 -8.44 -4.65
CA MET A 300 -2.33 -9.88 -4.49
C MET A 300 -1.13 -10.67 -5.03
N GLU A 301 -0.26 -10.03 -5.81
CA GLU A 301 0.94 -10.63 -6.41
C GLU A 301 2.09 -9.60 -6.38
N PRO A 302 2.99 -9.70 -5.38
CA PRO A 302 2.96 -10.56 -4.20
C PRO A 302 1.79 -10.23 -3.27
N GLU A 303 1.35 -11.22 -2.45
CA GLU A 303 0.22 -11.01 -1.55
C GLU A 303 0.64 -10.19 -0.32
N TYR A 304 0.66 -8.85 -0.44
CA TYR A 304 1.13 -7.90 0.56
C TYR A 304 0.01 -7.09 1.25
N ARG A 305 -1.21 -7.50 1.10
CA ARG A 305 -2.39 -6.90 1.74
C ARG A 305 -2.48 -7.09 3.26
N PHE A 306 -1.51 -7.73 3.89
CA PHE A 306 -1.47 -7.94 5.34
C PHE A 306 -0.74 -6.81 6.07
N CYS A 307 -0.95 -6.75 7.38
CA CYS A 307 -0.18 -5.91 8.29
C CYS A 307 1.01 -6.70 8.85
N TRP A 308 2.23 -6.29 8.51
CA TRP A 308 3.45 -6.64 9.21
C TRP A 308 3.68 -5.59 10.29
N PRO A 309 3.64 -5.94 11.58
CA PRO A 309 3.82 -4.95 12.66
C PRO A 309 5.11 -4.15 12.57
N ARG A 310 6.20 -4.78 12.13
CA ARG A 310 7.49 -4.12 11.87
C ARG A 310 7.37 -3.01 10.82
N ASP A 311 6.86 -3.35 9.64
CA ASP A 311 6.72 -2.43 8.50
C ASP A 311 5.78 -1.27 8.87
N ALA A 312 4.66 -1.62 9.49
CA ALA A 312 3.65 -0.66 9.94
C ALA A 312 4.18 0.28 11.03
N THR A 313 5.16 -0.15 11.84
CA THR A 313 5.82 0.72 12.83
C THR A 313 6.61 1.84 12.14
N TYR A 314 7.31 1.57 11.05
CA TYR A 314 7.99 2.64 10.30
C TYR A 314 7.00 3.63 9.69
N VAL A 315 5.83 3.15 9.25
CA VAL A 315 4.74 4.03 8.79
C VAL A 315 4.21 4.90 9.94
N ALA A 316 3.96 4.31 11.11
CA ALA A 316 3.52 5.04 12.28
C ALA A 316 4.56 6.10 12.72
N TYR A 317 5.85 5.76 12.67
CA TYR A 317 6.92 6.71 12.95
C TYR A 317 6.98 7.86 11.92
N ALA A 318 6.78 7.57 10.64
CA ALA A 318 6.69 8.61 9.61
C ALA A 318 5.48 9.55 9.85
N PHE A 319 4.33 9.01 10.25
CA PHE A 319 3.19 9.84 10.67
C PHE A 319 3.53 10.72 11.88
N ASP A 320 4.19 10.17 12.89
CA ASP A 320 4.60 10.92 14.07
C ASP A 320 5.54 12.08 13.72
N ARG A 321 6.54 11.83 12.89
CA ARG A 321 7.49 12.84 12.41
C ARG A 321 6.80 13.95 11.58
N CYS A 322 5.67 13.65 10.96
CA CYS A 322 4.84 14.61 10.23
C CYS A 322 3.71 15.24 11.08
N GLY A 323 3.62 14.92 12.39
CA GLY A 323 2.62 15.48 13.30
C GLY A 323 1.25 14.79 13.27
N PHE A 324 1.11 13.65 12.57
CA PHE A 324 -0.11 12.86 12.53
C PHE A 324 -0.19 11.82 13.66
N HIS A 325 0.07 12.24 14.89
CA HIS A 325 0.17 11.36 16.08
C HIS A 325 -1.05 10.46 16.29
N GLN A 326 -2.25 10.93 15.95
CA GLN A 326 -3.48 10.13 16.08
C GLN A 326 -3.48 8.89 15.20
N GLU A 327 -2.85 8.94 14.01
CA GLU A 327 -2.74 7.77 13.14
C GLU A 327 -1.79 6.73 13.75
N SER A 328 -0.66 7.18 14.30
CA SER A 328 0.29 6.32 15.02
C SER A 328 -0.34 5.68 16.27
N GLU A 329 -1.11 6.45 17.05
CA GLU A 329 -1.84 5.91 18.22
C GLU A 329 -2.83 4.80 17.84
N LYS A 330 -3.56 4.94 16.73
CA LYS A 330 -4.47 3.90 16.24
C LYS A 330 -3.73 2.60 15.97
N PHE A 331 -2.56 2.70 15.34
CA PHE A 331 -1.72 1.55 15.06
C PHE A 331 -1.18 0.90 16.35
N TYR A 332 -0.66 1.64 17.30
CA TYR A 332 -0.18 1.05 18.56
C TYR A 332 -1.31 0.45 19.41
N LYS A 333 -2.51 1.01 19.35
CA LYS A 333 -3.73 0.38 19.92
C LYS A 333 -4.08 -0.91 19.19
N TRP A 334 -3.87 -0.96 17.88
CA TRP A 334 -3.99 -2.19 17.09
C TRP A 334 -2.97 -3.25 17.54
N CYS A 335 -1.69 -2.89 17.69
CA CYS A 335 -0.65 -3.80 18.19
C CYS A 335 -0.99 -4.41 19.55
N LYS A 336 -1.57 -3.59 20.46
CA LYS A 336 -2.07 -4.09 21.75
C LYS A 336 -3.13 -5.19 21.59
N ARG A 337 -4.01 -5.10 20.59
CA ARG A 337 -5.04 -6.13 20.33
C ARG A 337 -4.45 -7.37 19.64
N ALA A 338 -3.46 -7.17 18.77
CA ALA A 338 -2.79 -8.23 18.01
C ALA A 338 -1.81 -9.03 18.89
N GLN A 339 -1.32 -8.44 19.99
CA GLN A 339 -0.30 -9.07 20.84
C GLN A 339 -0.78 -10.42 21.37
N GLU A 340 0.04 -11.44 21.17
CA GLU A 340 -0.20 -12.80 21.65
C GLU A 340 -0.17 -12.86 23.19
N PRO A 341 -0.83 -13.85 23.79
CA PRO A 341 -0.90 -13.97 25.26
C PRO A 341 0.46 -13.98 25.94
N GLU A 342 1.46 -14.61 25.33
CA GLU A 342 2.85 -14.71 25.81
C GLU A 342 3.66 -13.42 25.65
N GLY A 343 3.21 -12.47 24.82
CA GLY A 343 3.80 -11.14 24.66
C GLY A 343 4.46 -10.86 23.30
N GLY A 344 4.56 -11.87 22.43
CA GLY A 344 5.11 -11.71 21.08
C GLY A 344 4.09 -11.20 20.07
N LEU A 345 4.56 -11.03 18.83
CA LEU A 345 3.73 -10.87 17.63
C LEU A 345 4.14 -11.90 16.58
N TYR A 346 3.18 -12.34 15.78
CA TYR A 346 3.47 -13.14 14.58
C TYR A 346 3.96 -12.24 13.46
N GLN A 347 4.47 -12.85 12.40
CA GLN A 347 4.99 -12.20 11.23
C GLN A 347 4.01 -11.21 10.61
N ARG A 348 2.75 -11.59 10.42
CA ARG A 348 1.74 -10.77 9.78
C ARG A 348 0.31 -11.13 10.21
N TYR A 349 -0.57 -10.16 10.05
CA TYR A 349 -1.96 -10.26 10.45
C TYR A 349 -2.90 -9.69 9.40
N PHE A 350 -4.14 -10.17 9.40
CA PHE A 350 -5.25 -9.39 8.85
C PHE A 350 -5.53 -8.16 9.71
N ILE A 351 -6.18 -7.17 9.13
CA ILE A 351 -6.46 -5.88 9.79
C ILE A 351 -7.29 -6.04 11.08
N GLU A 352 -8.10 -7.08 11.21
CA GLU A 352 -8.83 -7.37 12.46
C GLU A 352 -7.94 -7.66 13.69
N ALA A 353 -6.64 -7.76 13.51
CA ALA A 353 -5.63 -7.97 14.57
C ALA A 353 -5.62 -9.34 15.26
N LYS A 354 -6.70 -10.11 15.22
CA LYS A 354 -6.82 -11.43 15.86
C LYS A 354 -6.59 -12.59 14.90
N ILE A 355 -6.71 -12.35 13.61
CA ILE A 355 -6.51 -13.34 12.57
C ILE A 355 -5.10 -13.14 12.03
N ARG A 356 -4.26 -14.17 12.21
CA ARG A 356 -2.92 -14.20 11.64
C ARG A 356 -3.02 -14.38 10.12
N GLY A 357 -2.22 -13.65 9.37
CA GLY A 357 -2.02 -13.95 7.96
C GLY A 357 -1.28 -15.28 7.77
N PRO A 358 -1.24 -15.84 6.57
CA PRO A 358 -0.44 -17.04 6.29
C PRO A 358 1.03 -16.77 6.65
N CYS A 359 1.56 -17.46 7.65
CA CYS A 359 2.92 -17.26 8.14
C CYS A 359 3.49 -18.57 8.73
N TRP A 360 4.82 -18.70 8.66
CA TRP A 360 5.53 -19.91 9.10
C TRP A 360 5.73 -19.97 10.61
N SER A 361 6.01 -18.80 11.22
CA SER A 361 6.29 -18.71 12.66
C SER A 361 6.23 -17.26 13.15
N SER A 362 6.45 -17.05 14.46
CA SER A 362 6.69 -15.73 15.03
C SER A 362 8.05 -15.19 14.58
N GLN A 363 8.12 -13.89 14.32
CA GLN A 363 9.36 -13.14 14.15
C GLN A 363 9.57 -12.22 15.34
N ILE A 364 10.74 -12.31 15.97
CA ILE A 364 11.00 -11.54 17.19
C ILE A 364 11.15 -10.04 16.92
N ASP A 365 11.60 -9.66 15.74
CA ASP A 365 11.75 -8.27 15.33
C ASP A 365 10.41 -7.56 15.09
N GLU A 366 9.31 -8.29 14.87
CA GLU A 366 7.97 -7.69 14.76
C GLU A 366 7.59 -6.96 16.05
N ILE A 367 7.64 -7.66 17.20
CA ILE A 367 7.32 -7.04 18.49
C ILE A 367 8.42 -6.07 18.96
N ALA A 368 9.68 -6.38 18.66
CA ALA A 368 10.80 -5.53 19.05
C ALA A 368 10.72 -4.16 18.37
N THR A 369 10.44 -4.11 17.07
CA THR A 369 10.28 -2.85 16.33
C THR A 369 9.07 -2.05 16.82
N VAL A 370 7.96 -2.71 17.17
CA VAL A 370 6.79 -2.04 17.78
C VAL A 370 7.16 -1.35 19.10
N ILE A 371 7.94 -1.99 19.96
CA ILE A 371 8.37 -1.38 21.22
C ILE A 371 9.29 -0.17 20.99
N TRP A 372 10.21 -0.27 20.03
CA TRP A 372 11.00 0.87 19.59
C TRP A 372 10.10 2.03 19.14
N GLY A 373 9.16 1.77 18.25
CA GLY A 373 8.25 2.80 17.74
C GLY A 373 7.37 3.45 18.81
N ILE A 374 6.90 2.70 19.83
CA ILE A 374 6.20 3.26 20.98
C ILE A 374 7.12 4.24 21.75
N GLY A 375 8.42 3.92 21.86
CA GLY A 375 9.40 4.81 22.47
C GLY A 375 9.57 6.10 21.68
N GLU A 376 9.71 6.03 20.37
CA GLU A 376 9.80 7.19 19.47
C GLU A 376 8.54 8.07 19.54
N HIS A 377 7.35 7.45 19.49
CA HIS A 377 6.08 8.14 19.68
C HIS A 377 6.03 8.92 21.00
N PHE A 378 6.44 8.28 22.10
CA PHE A 378 6.50 8.96 23.40
C PHE A 378 7.53 10.09 23.40
N ASP A 379 8.67 9.93 22.76
CA ASP A 379 9.70 10.99 22.71
C ASP A 379 9.22 12.22 21.95
N LEU A 380 8.37 12.07 20.95
CA LEU A 380 7.77 13.18 20.20
C LEU A 380 6.57 13.80 20.93
N THR A 381 5.68 12.99 21.51
CA THR A 381 4.41 13.45 22.08
C THR A 381 4.48 13.81 23.57
N LYS A 382 5.38 13.14 24.33
CA LYS A 382 5.47 13.17 25.80
C LYS A 382 4.17 12.75 26.50
N ASP A 383 3.28 12.03 25.80
CA ASP A 383 2.00 11.60 26.38
C ASP A 383 2.16 10.40 27.33
N ARG A 384 2.31 10.70 28.63
CA ARG A 384 2.36 9.67 29.69
C ARG A 384 1.05 8.88 29.83
N GLY A 385 -0.09 9.48 29.48
CA GLY A 385 -1.40 8.81 29.55
C GLY A 385 -1.47 7.70 28.53
N PHE A 386 -1.12 8.00 27.28
CA PHE A 386 -1.05 7.00 26.21
C PHE A 386 -0.02 5.91 26.53
N LEU A 387 1.18 6.29 26.98
CA LEU A 387 2.22 5.34 27.39
C LEU A 387 1.73 4.37 28.48
N LYS A 388 1.04 4.87 29.53
CA LYS A 388 0.42 4.04 30.57
C LYS A 388 -0.63 3.06 29.99
N SER A 389 -1.38 3.48 28.98
CA SER A 389 -2.39 2.62 28.33
C SER A 389 -1.80 1.41 27.62
N LEU A 390 -0.52 1.51 27.21
CA LEU A 390 0.26 0.45 26.55
C LEU A 390 1.20 -0.31 27.50
N TRP A 391 1.29 0.08 28.78
CA TRP A 391 2.26 -0.48 29.73
C TRP A 391 2.21 -2.01 29.81
N THR A 392 1.02 -2.59 29.89
CA THR A 392 0.88 -4.07 29.93
C THR A 392 1.44 -4.75 28.67
N THR A 393 1.27 -4.12 27.50
CA THR A 393 1.81 -4.61 26.23
C THR A 393 3.33 -4.55 26.22
N ILE A 394 3.90 -3.42 26.63
CA ILE A 394 5.35 -3.22 26.72
C ILE A 394 5.99 -4.22 27.69
N LYS A 395 5.39 -4.37 28.88
CA LYS A 395 5.88 -5.31 29.90
C LYS A 395 5.88 -6.75 29.41
N LYS A 396 4.76 -7.21 28.81
CA LYS A 396 4.67 -8.56 28.25
C LYS A 396 5.70 -8.79 27.12
N ALA A 397 5.88 -7.82 26.24
CA ALA A 397 6.85 -7.89 25.16
C ALA A 397 8.28 -8.01 25.67
N ALA A 398 8.68 -7.16 26.61
CA ALA A 398 10.02 -7.15 27.18
C ALA A 398 10.32 -8.47 27.95
N ASP A 399 9.37 -8.94 28.76
CA ASP A 399 9.51 -10.21 29.46
C ASP A 399 9.56 -11.39 28.48
N PHE A 400 8.71 -11.41 27.43
CA PHE A 400 8.76 -12.41 26.37
C PHE A 400 10.14 -12.46 25.69
N MET A 401 10.68 -11.33 25.27
CA MET A 401 12.02 -11.27 24.66
C MET A 401 13.10 -11.82 25.62
N CYS A 402 13.05 -11.46 26.89
CA CYS A 402 13.99 -12.01 27.89
C CYS A 402 13.88 -13.54 28.04
N THR A 403 12.67 -14.13 27.93
CA THR A 403 12.51 -15.60 28.03
C THR A 403 13.01 -16.36 26.82
N LYS A 404 13.20 -15.68 25.67
CA LYS A 404 13.68 -16.27 24.42
C LYS A 404 15.21 -16.21 24.27
N MET A 405 15.90 -15.51 25.14
CA MET A 405 17.36 -15.42 25.12
C MET A 405 18.01 -16.77 25.41
N ASP A 406 18.91 -17.20 24.54
CA ASP A 406 19.75 -18.38 24.78
C ASP A 406 20.67 -18.13 25.99
N PRO A 407 20.75 -19.06 26.96
CA PRO A 407 21.52 -18.85 28.19
C PRO A 407 23.03 -18.69 27.98
N LYS A 408 23.59 -19.20 26.87
CA LYS A 408 25.04 -19.18 26.59
C LYS A 408 25.43 -17.94 25.81
N THR A 409 24.65 -17.62 24.76
CA THR A 409 24.96 -16.51 23.85
C THR A 409 24.20 -15.24 24.18
N SER A 410 23.14 -15.30 24.98
CA SER A 410 22.19 -14.22 25.22
C SER A 410 21.47 -13.72 23.96
N LEU A 411 21.63 -14.40 22.81
CA LEU A 411 20.98 -14.06 21.56
C LEU A 411 19.68 -14.85 21.38
N ILE A 412 18.81 -14.39 20.50
CA ILE A 412 17.52 -15.00 20.21
C ILE A 412 17.53 -15.57 18.79
N GLU A 413 16.98 -16.77 18.63
CA GLU A 413 16.71 -17.38 17.34
C GLU A 413 15.24 -17.13 16.92
N SER A 414 15.04 -16.71 15.69
CA SER A 414 13.74 -16.52 15.05
C SER A 414 13.86 -16.59 13.54
N VAL A 415 12.75 -16.50 12.82
CA VAL A 415 12.78 -16.18 11.39
C VAL A 415 13.37 -14.77 11.22
N GLY A 416 14.25 -14.59 10.25
CA GLY A 416 14.90 -13.31 9.98
C GLY A 416 14.03 -12.31 9.22
N LEU A 417 14.51 -11.07 9.09
CA LEU A 417 13.83 -9.95 8.43
C LEU A 417 13.23 -10.30 7.06
N TRP A 418 13.96 -11.04 6.23
CA TRP A 418 13.53 -11.39 4.87
C TRP A 418 12.65 -12.65 4.80
N GLU A 419 12.27 -13.24 5.94
CA GLU A 419 11.32 -14.36 6.04
C GLU A 419 11.78 -15.68 5.38
N GLU A 420 13.08 -15.83 5.16
CA GLU A 420 13.64 -16.95 4.40
C GLU A 420 14.26 -18.05 5.27
N LYS A 421 14.83 -17.68 6.41
CA LYS A 421 15.61 -18.60 7.25
C LYS A 421 15.31 -18.40 8.73
N PHE A 422 15.28 -19.50 9.47
CA PHE A 422 15.30 -19.50 10.93
C PHE A 422 16.73 -19.47 11.43
N GLY A 423 17.02 -18.69 12.46
CA GLY A 423 18.35 -18.60 13.04
C GLY A 423 18.52 -17.40 13.98
N SER A 424 19.75 -17.22 14.45
CA SER A 424 20.11 -16.06 15.26
C SER A 424 20.63 -14.93 14.35
N HIS A 425 19.75 -14.03 13.97
CA HIS A 425 20.02 -12.95 13.02
C HIS A 425 20.53 -11.70 13.73
N LEU A 426 21.50 -11.00 13.11
CA LEU A 426 22.04 -9.76 13.66
C LEU A 426 20.97 -8.68 13.75
N TYR A 427 20.20 -8.45 12.68
CA TYR A 427 19.12 -7.46 12.66
C TYR A 427 18.09 -7.69 13.77
N SER A 428 17.58 -8.93 13.88
CA SER A 428 16.55 -9.26 14.86
C SER A 428 17.05 -9.06 16.29
N ASN A 429 18.30 -9.41 16.58
CA ASN A 429 18.90 -9.21 17.90
C ASN A 429 19.22 -7.73 18.18
N ALA A 430 19.57 -6.93 17.17
CA ALA A 430 19.71 -5.48 17.30
C ALA A 430 18.34 -4.81 17.64
N ALA A 431 17.26 -5.26 17.00
CA ALA A 431 15.91 -4.81 17.32
C ALA A 431 15.53 -5.13 18.78
N VAL A 432 15.81 -6.36 19.24
CA VAL A 432 15.56 -6.77 20.63
C VAL A 432 16.39 -5.94 21.62
N TYR A 433 17.68 -5.69 21.31
CA TYR A 433 18.50 -4.80 22.14
C TYR A 433 17.83 -3.45 22.35
N ASN A 434 17.46 -2.78 21.26
CA ASN A 434 16.82 -1.48 21.34
C ASN A 434 15.47 -1.54 22.05
N ALA A 435 14.63 -2.54 21.76
CA ALA A 435 13.35 -2.73 22.42
C ALA A 435 13.47 -2.88 23.94
N LEU A 436 14.46 -3.63 24.42
CA LEU A 436 14.73 -3.76 25.86
C LEU A 436 15.27 -2.46 26.49
N LYS A 437 16.12 -1.70 25.77
CA LYS A 437 16.57 -0.36 26.20
C LYS A 437 15.39 0.60 26.32
N THR A 438 14.52 0.61 25.29
CA THR A 438 13.29 1.41 25.27
C THR A 438 12.34 1.01 26.39
N SER A 439 12.11 -0.30 26.59
CA SER A 439 11.29 -0.81 27.70
C SER A 439 11.85 -0.41 29.07
N SER A 440 13.17 -0.48 29.25
CA SER A 440 13.85 -0.03 30.46
C SER A 440 13.66 1.48 30.72
N LYS A 441 13.82 2.31 29.68
CA LYS A 441 13.54 3.77 29.74
C LYS A 441 12.10 4.05 30.15
N ILE A 442 11.14 3.36 29.53
CA ILE A 442 9.71 3.51 29.82
C ILE A 442 9.39 3.06 31.25
N ALA A 443 9.94 1.92 31.70
CA ALA A 443 9.78 1.43 33.07
C ALA A 443 10.26 2.46 34.09
N LYS A 444 11.41 3.09 33.86
CA LYS A 444 11.93 4.17 34.72
C LYS A 444 10.99 5.38 34.75
N ILE A 445 10.41 5.78 33.60
CA ILE A 445 9.43 6.87 33.51
C ILE A 445 8.15 6.55 34.31
N LEU A 446 7.79 5.27 34.41
CA LEU A 446 6.60 4.78 35.11
C LEU A 446 6.90 4.32 36.56
N ASP A 447 8.09 4.62 37.10
CA ASP A 447 8.56 4.30 38.43
C ASP A 447 8.72 2.78 38.73
N GLU A 448 8.86 1.96 37.69
CA GLU A 448 9.05 0.49 37.74
C GLU A 448 10.56 0.14 37.71
N ASN A 449 11.31 0.62 38.68
CA ASN A 449 12.78 0.58 38.69
C ASN A 449 13.36 -0.84 38.60
N ASN A 450 12.76 -1.85 39.25
CA ASN A 450 13.23 -3.24 39.19
C ASN A 450 13.14 -3.83 37.78
N LEU A 451 12.06 -3.51 37.05
CA LEU A 451 11.89 -3.94 35.66
C LEU A 451 12.85 -3.19 34.74
N SER A 452 13.04 -1.90 34.98
CA SER A 452 14.02 -1.08 34.25
C SER A 452 15.41 -1.70 34.32
N GLU A 453 15.90 -2.05 35.50
CA GLU A 453 17.23 -2.67 35.68
C GLU A 453 17.31 -4.04 35.03
N LYS A 454 16.30 -4.91 35.23
CA LYS A 454 16.22 -6.25 34.63
C LYS A 454 16.39 -6.18 33.10
N TRP A 455 15.61 -5.33 32.43
CA TRP A 455 15.63 -5.24 30.98
C TRP A 455 16.88 -4.55 30.44
N ASN A 456 17.42 -3.56 31.16
CA ASN A 456 18.69 -2.94 30.81
C ASN A 456 19.85 -3.94 30.85
N VAL A 457 19.94 -4.76 31.90
CA VAL A 457 20.96 -5.82 31.99
C VAL A 457 20.82 -6.82 30.85
N SER A 458 19.59 -7.21 30.49
CA SER A 458 19.36 -8.13 29.36
C SER A 458 19.78 -7.50 28.03
N ALA A 459 19.49 -6.23 27.80
CA ALA A 459 19.92 -5.50 26.62
C ALA A 459 21.46 -5.45 26.50
N GLU A 460 22.17 -5.12 27.59
CA GLU A 460 23.63 -5.04 27.56
C GLU A 460 24.28 -6.40 27.27
N LYS A 461 23.71 -7.52 27.76
CA LYS A 461 24.18 -8.87 27.41
C LYS A 461 24.06 -9.14 25.91
N ILE A 462 22.93 -8.78 25.29
CA ILE A 462 22.74 -8.90 23.84
C ILE A 462 23.79 -8.08 23.11
N LYS A 463 23.99 -6.82 23.49
CA LYS A 463 24.97 -5.93 22.85
C LYS A 463 26.39 -6.52 22.90
N ILE A 464 26.83 -7.04 24.04
CA ILE A 464 28.14 -7.68 24.19
C ILE A 464 28.27 -8.85 23.20
N SER A 465 27.29 -9.76 23.18
CA SER A 465 27.30 -10.92 22.28
C SER A 465 27.25 -10.52 20.80
N LEU A 466 26.47 -9.50 20.44
CA LEU A 466 26.43 -8.97 19.09
C LEU A 466 27.82 -8.50 18.63
N LEU A 467 28.52 -7.73 19.46
CA LEU A 467 29.82 -7.16 19.09
C LEU A 467 30.94 -8.20 19.09
N GLU A 468 30.89 -9.20 19.97
CA GLU A 468 31.87 -10.27 20.02
C GLU A 468 31.75 -11.29 18.88
N LEU A 469 30.50 -11.61 18.46
CA LEU A 469 30.23 -12.71 17.53
C LEU A 469 30.05 -12.27 16.08
N ALA A 470 29.64 -11.01 15.84
CA ALA A 470 29.18 -10.55 14.53
C ALA A 470 30.29 -10.09 13.58
N TRP A 471 31.49 -9.78 14.08
CA TRP A 471 32.53 -9.21 13.23
C TRP A 471 33.31 -10.27 12.47
N ASP A 472 33.29 -10.21 11.15
CA ASP A 472 34.14 -10.99 10.25
C ASP A 472 35.41 -10.20 9.92
N SER A 473 36.48 -10.47 10.64
CA SER A 473 37.78 -9.78 10.47
C SER A 473 38.40 -9.98 9.08
N PRO A 474 38.37 -11.16 8.46
CA PRO A 474 38.86 -11.36 7.10
C PRO A 474 38.15 -10.51 6.05
N LYS A 475 36.81 -10.42 6.15
CA LYS A 475 35.99 -9.66 5.20
C LYS A 475 35.84 -8.19 5.57
N ASN A 476 36.22 -7.78 6.78
CA ASN A 476 36.02 -6.44 7.32
C ASN A 476 34.57 -5.96 7.29
N GLN A 477 33.63 -6.84 7.67
CA GLN A 477 32.20 -6.55 7.69
C GLN A 477 31.50 -7.29 8.83
N PHE A 478 30.29 -6.88 9.18
CA PHE A 478 29.42 -7.66 10.03
C PHE A 478 28.81 -8.84 9.26
N ILE A 479 28.45 -9.92 9.97
CA ILE A 479 27.78 -11.10 9.43
C ILE A 479 26.27 -10.98 9.57
N LYS A 480 25.53 -11.62 8.65
CA LYS A 480 24.06 -11.61 8.65
C LYS A 480 23.47 -12.44 9.79
N THR A 481 24.00 -13.65 10.03
CA THR A 481 23.45 -14.63 10.97
C THR A 481 24.56 -15.35 11.73
N PHE A 482 24.35 -15.59 13.03
CA PHE A 482 25.30 -16.25 13.91
C PHE A 482 25.15 -17.78 13.89
N SER A 483 23.89 -18.26 13.93
CA SER A 483 23.54 -19.68 13.96
C SER A 483 22.29 -19.91 13.10
N PRO A 484 22.37 -20.69 11.99
CA PRO A 484 23.64 -21.09 11.35
C PRO A 484 24.44 -19.86 10.87
N ARG A 485 25.77 -19.95 10.89
CA ARG A 485 26.64 -18.84 10.48
C ARG A 485 26.43 -18.50 9.00
N ASP A 486 26.07 -17.26 8.72
CA ASP A 486 25.88 -16.72 7.37
C ASP A 486 26.62 -15.38 7.25
N GLU A 487 27.68 -15.35 6.45
CA GLU A 487 28.55 -14.20 6.23
C GLU A 487 28.12 -13.37 5.01
N THR A 488 26.95 -13.65 4.45
CA THR A 488 26.40 -12.90 3.33
C THR A 488 26.24 -11.43 3.70
N LEU A 489 26.71 -10.56 2.85
CA LEU A 489 26.53 -9.12 3.02
C LEU A 489 25.06 -8.77 2.78
N ASP A 490 24.47 -8.00 3.69
CA ASP A 490 23.03 -7.72 3.75
C ASP A 490 22.79 -6.28 4.20
N VAL A 491 21.86 -5.58 3.55
CA VAL A 491 21.52 -4.20 3.91
C VAL A 491 20.96 -4.09 5.32
N SER A 492 20.33 -5.14 5.86
CA SER A 492 19.78 -5.14 7.22
C SER A 492 20.84 -4.96 8.32
N LEU A 493 22.13 -5.16 7.99
CA LEU A 493 23.25 -4.84 8.89
C LEU A 493 23.29 -3.35 9.29
N ILE A 494 22.73 -2.47 8.48
CA ILE A 494 22.51 -1.05 8.82
C ILE A 494 21.66 -0.89 10.08
N GLY A 495 20.80 -1.87 10.38
CA GLY A 495 19.99 -1.92 11.58
C GLY A 495 20.75 -1.74 12.89
N LEU A 496 22.06 -2.11 12.92
CA LEU A 496 22.93 -1.84 14.08
C LEU A 496 23.04 -0.35 14.43
N THR A 497 22.89 0.52 13.44
CA THR A 497 22.96 1.98 13.64
C THR A 497 21.59 2.62 13.52
N TYR A 498 20.85 2.36 12.43
CA TYR A 498 19.52 2.89 12.20
C TYR A 498 18.52 1.75 11.96
N PRO A 499 17.47 1.63 12.76
CA PRO A 499 17.11 2.55 13.84
C PRO A 499 17.59 2.13 15.24
N PHE A 500 18.31 0.99 15.41
CA PHE A 500 18.42 0.34 16.72
C PHE A 500 19.59 0.81 17.61
N GLU A 501 20.46 1.68 17.11
CA GLU A 501 21.49 2.40 17.89
C GLU A 501 22.39 1.48 18.77
N VAL A 502 22.68 0.25 18.31
CA VAL A 502 23.66 -0.64 18.96
C VAL A 502 25.05 -0.04 18.87
N LEU A 503 25.38 0.53 17.70
CA LEU A 503 26.64 1.22 17.39
C LEU A 503 26.38 2.61 16.79
N PRO A 504 27.22 3.61 17.10
CA PRO A 504 27.14 4.90 16.41
C PRO A 504 27.56 4.77 14.94
N ALA A 505 27.03 5.60 14.08
CA ALA A 505 27.34 5.59 12.64
C ALA A 505 28.84 5.80 12.34
N GLN A 506 29.54 6.53 13.22
CA GLN A 506 30.98 6.83 13.11
C GLN A 506 31.88 5.62 13.48
N ASP A 507 31.30 4.55 14.03
CA ASP A 507 32.06 3.35 14.37
C ASP A 507 32.80 2.80 13.15
N LYS A 508 34.05 2.36 13.32
CA LYS A 508 34.91 1.89 12.21
C LYS A 508 34.37 0.64 11.54
N MET A 509 33.78 -0.27 12.31
CA MET A 509 33.20 -1.51 11.77
C MET A 509 31.94 -1.21 10.97
N MET A 510 31.05 -0.34 11.48
CA MET A 510 29.86 0.09 10.75
C MET A 510 30.20 0.80 9.46
N ARG A 511 31.17 1.74 9.47
CA ARG A 511 31.61 2.43 8.25
C ARG A 511 32.15 1.48 7.18
N LYS A 512 32.90 0.45 7.58
CA LYS A 512 33.40 -0.58 6.66
C LYS A 512 32.26 -1.41 6.09
N THR A 513 31.33 -1.85 6.93
CA THR A 513 30.15 -2.62 6.50
C THR A 513 29.27 -1.81 5.54
N ALA A 514 28.96 -0.57 5.86
CA ALA A 514 28.16 0.31 4.98
C ALA A 514 28.85 0.56 3.63
N LEU A 515 30.17 0.77 3.63
CA LEU A 515 30.94 0.92 2.40
C LEU A 515 30.93 -0.39 1.58
N ALA A 516 31.06 -1.55 2.23
CA ALA A 516 30.98 -2.85 1.56
C ALA A 516 29.59 -3.06 0.92
N ILE A 517 28.50 -2.67 1.61
CA ILE A 517 27.14 -2.69 1.07
C ILE A 517 27.05 -1.82 -0.19
N GLU A 518 27.47 -0.56 -0.12
CA GLU A 518 27.44 0.37 -1.26
C GLU A 518 28.24 -0.15 -2.47
N GLN A 519 29.39 -0.76 -2.23
CA GLN A 519 30.26 -1.30 -3.29
C GLN A 519 29.71 -2.58 -3.91
N THR A 520 29.12 -3.47 -3.09
CA THR A 520 28.61 -4.78 -3.54
C THR A 520 27.33 -4.63 -4.37
N PHE A 521 26.44 -3.71 -3.99
CA PHE A 521 25.16 -3.48 -4.66
C PHE A 521 25.23 -2.33 -5.68
N ASN A 522 26.34 -2.18 -6.36
CA ASN A 522 26.51 -1.17 -7.39
C ASN A 522 25.87 -1.64 -8.72
N TYR A 523 24.55 -1.52 -8.83
CA TYR A 523 23.83 -1.79 -10.07
C TYR A 523 24.11 -0.69 -11.10
N GLU A 524 24.00 -1.01 -12.39
CA GLU A 524 24.21 -0.06 -13.48
C GLU A 524 23.26 1.13 -13.39
N ILE A 525 22.00 0.89 -13.00
CA ILE A 525 20.99 1.94 -12.75
C ILE A 525 21.13 2.59 -11.36
N GLY A 526 22.08 2.16 -10.54
CA GLY A 526 22.18 2.55 -9.12
C GLY A 526 21.22 1.79 -8.22
N GLY A 527 21.06 2.30 -6.96
CA GLY A 527 20.23 1.67 -5.93
C GLY A 527 20.95 0.56 -5.17
N ILE A 528 20.32 0.05 -4.12
CA ILE A 528 20.87 -0.94 -3.17
C ILE A 528 19.94 -2.16 -3.11
N GLY A 529 20.50 -3.36 -3.26
CA GLY A 529 19.78 -4.64 -3.09
C GLY A 529 19.60 -5.04 -1.64
N ARG A 530 18.91 -6.16 -1.39
CA ARG A 530 18.73 -6.72 -0.04
C ARG A 530 20.02 -7.36 0.49
N TYR A 531 20.50 -8.37 -0.22
CA TYR A 531 21.71 -9.14 0.15
C TYR A 531 22.36 -9.77 -1.08
N SER A 532 23.63 -10.14 -0.95
CA SER A 532 24.38 -10.78 -2.03
C SER A 532 23.79 -12.14 -2.40
N GLY A 533 23.48 -12.31 -3.69
CA GLY A 533 22.85 -13.54 -4.20
C GLY A 533 21.34 -13.57 -4.09
N ASP A 534 20.70 -12.44 -3.80
CA ASP A 534 19.23 -12.32 -3.84
C ASP A 534 18.69 -12.66 -5.24
N THR A 535 17.70 -13.57 -5.28
CA THR A 535 17.04 -14.00 -6.52
C THR A 535 15.56 -13.60 -6.59
N TYR A 536 15.04 -12.99 -5.52
CA TYR A 536 13.63 -12.59 -5.46
C TYR A 536 13.34 -11.53 -6.54
N TYR A 537 12.39 -11.84 -7.43
CA TYR A 537 12.10 -11.07 -8.65
C TYR A 537 13.33 -10.79 -9.53
N GLY A 538 14.39 -11.63 -9.43
CA GLY A 538 15.61 -11.52 -10.23
C GLY A 538 16.74 -10.73 -9.56
N GLY A 539 16.63 -10.37 -8.29
CA GLY A 539 17.67 -9.69 -7.52
C GLY A 539 17.91 -8.26 -8.00
N ASN A 540 16.96 -7.40 -7.72
CA ASN A 540 16.93 -6.01 -8.14
C ASN A 540 17.36 -5.06 -7.00
N PRO A 541 17.66 -3.77 -7.28
CA PRO A 541 17.73 -2.76 -6.24
C PRO A 541 16.35 -2.49 -5.64
N TRP A 542 16.31 -2.28 -4.33
CA TRP A 542 15.11 -2.02 -3.55
C TRP A 542 15.04 -0.56 -3.13
N VAL A 543 13.86 0.04 -3.22
CA VAL A 543 13.66 1.43 -2.81
C VAL A 543 13.94 1.58 -1.31
N LEU A 544 13.38 0.69 -0.48
CA LEU A 544 13.60 0.73 0.96
C LEU A 544 15.08 0.51 1.35
N SER A 545 15.80 -0.42 0.69
CA SER A 545 17.22 -0.68 0.97
C SER A 545 18.09 0.53 0.64
N THR A 546 17.79 1.19 -0.47
CA THR A 546 18.47 2.41 -0.92
C THR A 546 18.27 3.56 0.08
N LEU A 547 17.02 3.76 0.50
CA LEU A 547 16.68 4.79 1.50
C LEU A 547 17.21 4.44 2.90
N TRP A 548 17.32 3.15 3.24
CA TRP A 548 17.92 2.73 4.50
C TRP A 548 19.41 3.11 4.58
N LEU A 549 20.13 2.92 3.48
CA LEU A 549 21.51 3.37 3.40
C LEU A 549 21.62 4.91 3.43
N ALA A 550 20.63 5.63 2.84
CA ALA A 550 20.57 7.10 2.95
C ALA A 550 20.44 7.55 4.42
N LEU A 551 19.49 6.94 5.18
CA LEU A 551 19.29 7.21 6.61
C LEU A 551 20.56 6.92 7.45
N TYR A 552 21.37 5.94 7.07
CA TYR A 552 22.68 5.73 7.70
C TYR A 552 23.65 6.89 7.40
N TYR A 553 23.75 7.33 6.14
CA TYR A 553 24.65 8.44 5.77
C TYR A 553 24.23 9.77 6.40
N GLU A 554 22.96 9.97 6.70
CA GLU A 554 22.47 11.11 7.50
C GLU A 554 23.05 11.10 8.91
N LYS A 555 23.08 9.95 9.57
CA LYS A 555 23.74 9.81 10.90
C LYS A 555 25.25 10.07 10.83
N LEU A 556 25.88 9.90 9.65
CA LEU A 556 27.25 10.32 9.37
C LEU A 556 27.39 11.79 8.97
N LYS A 557 26.29 12.51 8.74
CA LYS A 557 26.23 13.87 8.20
C LYS A 557 26.85 13.99 6.80
N ASP A 558 26.81 12.90 6.01
CA ASP A 558 27.27 12.86 4.62
C ASP A 558 26.12 13.24 3.67
N ILE A 559 25.87 14.55 3.55
CA ILE A 559 24.78 15.10 2.73
C ILE A 559 24.88 14.62 1.28
N ASN A 560 26.08 14.57 0.69
CA ASN A 560 26.24 14.26 -0.72
C ASN A 560 25.78 12.83 -1.06
N ARG A 561 26.16 11.85 -0.22
CA ARG A 561 25.72 10.46 -0.40
C ARG A 561 24.22 10.32 -0.13
N THR A 562 23.72 10.97 0.91
CA THR A 562 22.29 10.99 1.24
C THR A 562 21.47 11.51 0.06
N GLU A 563 21.79 12.68 -0.47
CA GLU A 563 21.08 13.28 -1.61
C GLU A 563 21.11 12.38 -2.85
N LYS A 564 22.25 11.74 -3.14
CA LYS A 564 22.38 10.82 -4.28
C LYS A 564 21.40 9.65 -4.16
N LEU A 565 21.28 9.04 -2.97
CA LEU A 565 20.40 7.89 -2.75
C LEU A 565 18.92 8.28 -2.74
N ILE A 566 18.57 9.41 -2.13
CA ILE A 566 17.21 9.97 -2.16
C ILE A 566 16.82 10.32 -3.60
N LYS A 567 17.71 11.00 -4.34
CA LYS A 567 17.45 11.32 -5.74
C LYS A 567 17.20 10.08 -6.57
N TRP A 568 17.94 9.00 -6.34
CA TRP A 568 17.69 7.75 -7.02
C TRP A 568 16.25 7.23 -6.77
N ALA A 569 15.75 7.29 -5.54
CA ALA A 569 14.37 6.90 -5.23
C ALA A 569 13.34 7.81 -5.93
N ILE A 570 13.61 9.11 -6.02
CA ILE A 570 12.77 10.08 -6.75
C ILE A 570 12.74 9.75 -8.25
N ASP A 571 13.91 9.53 -8.85
CA ASP A 571 14.06 9.27 -10.29
C ASP A 571 13.42 7.94 -10.74
N HIS A 572 13.19 7.00 -9.80
CA HIS A 572 12.58 5.69 -10.07
C HIS A 572 11.17 5.54 -9.47
N ALA A 573 10.57 6.62 -9.00
CA ALA A 573 9.15 6.62 -8.67
C ALA A 573 8.30 6.46 -9.95
N THR A 574 7.08 5.92 -9.81
CA THR A 574 6.14 5.86 -10.94
C THR A 574 5.74 7.26 -11.41
N GLU A 575 5.09 7.35 -12.57
CA GLU A 575 4.51 8.62 -13.07
C GLU A 575 3.46 9.24 -12.12
N HIS A 576 3.04 8.50 -11.09
CA HIS A 576 2.08 8.90 -10.06
C HIS A 576 2.77 9.26 -8.72
N ASP A 577 4.08 9.39 -8.69
CA ASP A 577 4.90 9.56 -7.48
C ASP A 577 4.74 8.40 -6.47
N LEU A 578 4.46 7.18 -6.94
CA LEU A 578 4.38 6.00 -6.09
C LEU A 578 5.74 5.28 -6.03
N LEU A 579 6.10 4.82 -4.85
CA LEU A 579 7.33 4.09 -4.59
C LEU A 579 7.05 2.59 -4.51
N SER A 580 7.76 1.84 -5.36
CA SER A 580 7.68 0.39 -5.42
C SER A 580 8.53 -0.28 -4.33
N GLU A 581 8.39 -1.60 -4.23
CA GLU A 581 9.33 -2.43 -3.48
C GLU A 581 10.69 -2.45 -4.18
N GLN A 582 10.70 -2.79 -5.47
CA GLN A 582 11.90 -2.96 -6.28
C GLN A 582 11.84 -2.14 -7.57
N VAL A 583 13.02 -1.88 -8.12
CA VAL A 583 13.22 -1.27 -9.43
C VAL A 583 13.96 -2.25 -10.33
N ASN A 584 13.42 -2.55 -11.50
CA ASN A 584 14.02 -3.47 -12.46
C ASN A 584 15.41 -2.97 -12.88
N LYS A 585 16.44 -3.74 -12.55
CA LYS A 585 17.85 -3.38 -12.79
C LYS A 585 18.22 -3.19 -14.27
N SER A 586 17.37 -3.67 -15.21
CA SER A 586 17.66 -3.61 -16.65
C SER A 586 17.02 -2.41 -17.34
N ASN A 587 15.89 -1.89 -16.83
CA ASN A 587 15.14 -0.84 -17.51
C ASN A 587 14.62 0.28 -16.59
N GLY A 588 14.87 0.20 -15.29
CA GLY A 588 14.46 1.22 -14.32
C GLY A 588 12.96 1.26 -13.98
N SER A 589 12.15 0.33 -14.50
CA SER A 589 10.72 0.29 -14.18
C SER A 589 10.45 -0.28 -12.79
N SER A 590 9.33 0.14 -12.20
CA SER A 590 8.83 -0.44 -10.95
C SER A 590 8.49 -1.92 -11.12
N ILE A 591 8.82 -2.73 -10.12
CA ILE A 591 8.54 -4.17 -10.10
C ILE A 591 8.09 -4.60 -8.70
N SER A 592 7.39 -5.76 -8.61
CA SER A 592 6.82 -6.27 -7.36
C SER A 592 5.69 -5.37 -6.81
N ALA A 593 5.60 -5.13 -5.52
CA ALA A 593 4.53 -4.35 -4.90
C ALA A 593 4.64 -2.83 -5.20
N VAL A 594 3.55 -2.21 -5.64
CA VAL A 594 3.42 -0.77 -5.88
C VAL A 594 2.01 -0.31 -5.48
N PRO A 595 1.89 0.70 -4.59
CA PRO A 595 2.92 1.27 -3.71
C PRO A 595 3.31 0.31 -2.58
N LEU A 596 4.54 0.44 -2.07
CA LEU A 596 4.95 -0.23 -0.84
C LEU A 596 4.98 0.78 0.33
N ALA A 597 4.24 0.49 1.39
CA ALA A 597 4.12 1.37 2.56
C ALA A 597 5.48 1.70 3.19
N TRP A 598 6.35 0.70 3.37
CA TRP A 598 7.67 0.89 3.95
C TRP A 598 8.57 1.77 3.09
N SER A 599 8.53 1.65 1.75
CA SER A 599 9.28 2.53 0.85
C SER A 599 8.85 4.00 1.00
N HIS A 600 7.54 4.26 1.07
CA HIS A 600 7.00 5.59 1.29
C HIS A 600 7.34 6.15 2.68
N ALA A 601 7.31 5.31 3.73
CA ALA A 601 7.69 5.71 5.08
C ALA A 601 9.17 6.12 5.15
N PHE A 602 10.07 5.29 4.60
CA PHE A 602 11.50 5.60 4.57
C PHE A 602 11.83 6.84 3.73
N PHE A 603 11.09 7.07 2.64
CA PHE A 603 11.23 8.29 1.85
C PHE A 603 10.91 9.54 2.68
N ILE A 604 9.79 9.54 3.41
CA ILE A 604 9.42 10.66 4.31
C ILE A 604 10.52 10.88 5.35
N LEU A 605 10.95 9.80 6.02
CA LEU A 605 11.95 9.88 7.09
C LEU A 605 13.28 10.42 6.57
N ALA A 606 13.76 9.92 5.43
CA ALA A 606 15.01 10.38 4.82
C ALA A 606 14.94 11.86 4.39
N ILE A 607 13.82 12.30 3.83
CA ILE A 607 13.65 13.72 3.46
C ILE A 607 13.66 14.62 4.70
N LEU A 608 12.96 14.24 5.77
CA LEU A 608 12.92 15.02 7.02
C LEU A 608 14.30 15.10 7.69
N ASP A 609 15.01 13.98 7.80
CA ASP A 609 16.33 13.93 8.43
C ASP A 609 17.37 14.72 7.60
N LEU A 610 17.31 14.64 6.25
CA LEU A 610 18.17 15.44 5.36
C LEU A 610 17.92 16.95 5.52
N ASP A 611 16.66 17.36 5.59
CA ASP A 611 16.28 18.76 5.75
C ASP A 611 16.77 19.33 7.09
N GLU A 612 16.54 18.61 8.20
CA GLU A 612 17.06 18.94 9.51
C GLU A 612 18.61 19.05 9.50
N LEU A 613 19.28 18.15 8.77
CA LEU A 613 20.73 18.16 8.65
C LEU A 613 21.25 19.36 7.86
N LYS A 614 20.54 19.81 6.82
CA LYS A 614 20.87 21.02 6.05
C LYS A 614 20.67 22.27 6.91
N ALA A 615 19.51 22.38 7.56
CA ALA A 615 19.21 23.49 8.46
C ALA A 615 20.21 23.64 9.63
N ALA A 616 20.77 22.54 10.12
CA ALA A 616 21.80 22.57 11.19
C ALA A 616 23.18 23.02 10.70
N LYS A 617 23.43 23.13 9.37
CA LYS A 617 24.69 23.59 8.79
C LYS A 617 24.66 25.08 8.41
N GLU A 618 23.46 25.63 8.18
CA GLU A 618 23.24 27.08 8.00
C GLU A 618 23.29 27.81 9.35
#